data_e14a8cd3186f9049d1b0d611a7c89254
#
_entry.id   e14a8cd3186f9049d1b0d611a7c89254
#
_cell.length_a   1.000
_cell.length_b   1.000
_cell.length_c   1.000
_cell.angle_alpha   90.00
_cell.angle_beta   90.00
_cell.angle_gamma   90.00
#
_symmetry.space_group_name_H-M   'P 1'
#
loop_
_entity.id
_entity.type
_entity.pdbx_description
1 polymer ?
#
loop_
_entity_poly.entity_id
_entity_poly.type
_entity_poly.pdbx_seq_one_letter_code
_entity_poly.pdbx_strand_id
1 'polypeptide(L)'
;MSLLDVATAMSTRLILFLNNLSNTPEDALQLRNRARIIASQHGIIVRDARVARFHIEYDITLPPDGRTPNLDKLFKEIGTYVGSYQVIEKKREKQESISEAVNVFNEEKFWIAHEILESVWNQSKGQERNLLGGIILVCAGLVHYQKNEEDICISILARAFKKLADSSGVYHRVDIDRLKQIVCNILKRSKVELFKI
;
A
#
# COMPACT_ATOMS: atom_id res chain seq x y z
N MET A 1 46.47 7.31 3.42
CA MET A 1 45.23 6.81 3.98
C MET A 1 44.11 7.46 3.20
N SER A 2 43.48 6.68 2.33
CA SER A 2 42.51 7.13 1.34
C SER A 2 41.16 7.43 2.02
N LEU A 3 40.63 8.65 1.74
CA LEU A 3 39.29 9.13 2.16
C LEU A 3 38.17 8.64 1.22
N LEU A 4 38.22 7.39 0.83
CA LEU A 4 37.25 6.79 -0.10
C LEU A 4 36.77 5.46 0.49
N ASP A 5 35.77 5.49 1.36
CA ASP A 5 34.82 4.41 1.60
C ASP A 5 33.82 4.82 2.70
N VAL A 6 33.18 5.97 2.53
CA VAL A 6 31.88 6.16 3.17
C VAL A 6 30.86 5.61 2.18
N ALA A 7 30.71 4.30 2.18
CA ALA A 7 29.54 3.68 1.59
C ALA A 7 28.32 4.36 2.21
N THR A 8 27.62 5.15 1.43
CA THR A 8 26.31 5.72 1.80
C THR A 8 25.39 4.56 2.11
N ALA A 9 25.29 4.22 3.41
CA ALA A 9 24.39 3.18 3.87
C ALA A 9 22.97 3.59 3.43
N MET A 10 22.43 2.90 2.42
CA MET A 10 21.08 3.17 1.93
C MET A 10 20.10 2.83 3.04
N SER A 11 19.31 3.83 3.45
CA SER A 11 18.29 3.63 4.46
C SER A 11 17.25 2.61 3.96
N THR A 12 17.01 1.55 4.73
CA THR A 12 16.06 0.50 4.38
C THR A 12 14.63 0.95 4.67
N ARG A 13 13.77 0.97 3.66
CA ARG A 13 12.33 1.24 3.81
C ARG A 13 11.56 -0.07 3.93
N LEU A 14 10.72 -0.17 4.94
CA LEU A 14 9.88 -1.33 5.24
C LEU A 14 8.42 -0.92 5.40
N ILE A 15 7.53 -1.82 5.01
CA ILE A 15 6.14 -1.81 5.48
C ILE A 15 6.05 -2.83 6.60
N LEU A 16 5.78 -2.35 7.80
CA LEU A 16 5.59 -3.15 9.00
C LEU A 16 4.10 -3.45 9.16
N PHE A 17 3.76 -4.70 9.46
CA PHE A 17 2.40 -5.12 9.76
C PHE A 17 2.26 -5.49 11.22
N LEU A 18 1.28 -4.87 11.89
CA LEU A 18 0.82 -5.26 13.22
C LEU A 18 -0.60 -5.79 13.13
N ASN A 19 -0.95 -6.74 13.99
CA ASN A 19 -2.32 -7.22 14.08
C ASN A 19 -3.29 -6.10 14.47
N ASN A 20 -4.40 -5.99 13.78
CA ASN A 20 -5.49 -5.06 14.13
C ASN A 20 -6.59 -5.80 14.87
N LEU A 21 -6.91 -5.38 16.08
CA LEU A 21 -7.98 -5.98 16.88
C LEU A 21 -9.28 -5.18 16.82
N SER A 22 -9.20 -3.84 16.76
CA SER A 22 -10.40 -2.98 16.89
C SER A 22 -10.26 -1.59 16.29
N ASN A 23 -9.08 -1.25 15.74
CA ASN A 23 -8.89 0.09 15.17
C ASN A 23 -9.58 0.21 13.81
N THR A 24 -10.03 1.41 13.50
CA THR A 24 -10.67 1.79 12.25
C THR A 24 -9.82 2.84 11.52
N PRO A 25 -10.11 3.18 10.25
CA PRO A 25 -9.37 4.22 9.54
C PRO A 25 -9.30 5.56 10.30
N GLU A 26 -10.31 5.90 11.10
CA GLU A 26 -10.35 7.11 11.94
C GLU A 26 -9.19 7.18 12.94
N ASP A 27 -8.64 6.03 13.34
CA ASP A 27 -7.52 5.94 14.29
C ASP A 27 -6.15 6.14 13.62
N ALA A 28 -6.07 6.14 12.28
CA ALA A 28 -4.80 6.14 11.53
C ALA A 28 -3.86 7.28 11.94
N LEU A 29 -4.37 8.49 12.11
CA LEU A 29 -3.58 9.64 12.53
C LEU A 29 -2.99 9.47 13.94
N GLN A 30 -3.81 9.01 14.88
CA GLN A 30 -3.39 8.78 16.26
C GLN A 30 -2.35 7.65 16.33
N LEU A 31 -2.59 6.54 15.64
CA LEU A 31 -1.67 5.41 15.55
C LEU A 31 -0.33 5.81 14.95
N ARG A 32 -0.34 6.62 13.88
CA ARG A 32 0.88 7.16 13.27
C ARG A 32 1.68 8.01 14.26
N ASN A 33 1.02 8.91 14.97
CA ASN A 33 1.68 9.79 15.93
C ASN A 33 2.26 9.00 17.12
N ARG A 34 1.52 8.00 17.64
CA ARG A 34 2.02 7.10 18.68
C ARG A 34 3.24 6.31 18.22
N ALA A 35 3.20 5.75 17.00
CA ALA A 35 4.32 5.04 16.42
C ALA A 35 5.56 5.94 16.24
N ARG A 36 5.39 7.21 15.84
CA ARG A 36 6.48 8.19 15.74
C ARG A 36 7.17 8.44 17.07
N ILE A 37 6.43 8.58 18.16
CA ILE A 37 6.99 8.78 19.51
C ILE A 37 7.86 7.58 19.90
N ILE A 38 7.33 6.35 19.72
CA ILE A 38 8.05 5.13 20.04
C ILE A 38 9.30 4.97 19.16
N ALA A 39 9.17 5.20 17.87
CA ALA A 39 10.21 4.97 16.87
C ALA A 39 11.36 5.99 16.93
N SER A 40 11.09 7.23 17.34
CA SER A 40 12.06 8.34 17.35
C SER A 40 13.29 8.05 18.20
N GLN A 41 13.13 7.36 19.32
CA GLN A 41 14.23 6.99 20.23
C GLN A 41 15.21 5.96 19.62
N HIS A 42 14.80 5.33 18.52
CA HIS A 42 15.58 4.32 17.81
C HIS A 42 16.04 4.76 16.42
N GLY A 43 15.91 6.05 16.11
CA GLY A 43 16.28 6.60 14.80
C GLY A 43 15.42 6.11 13.63
N ILE A 44 14.26 5.50 13.92
CA ILE A 44 13.31 5.04 12.91
C ILE A 44 12.40 6.20 12.50
N ILE A 45 12.20 6.40 11.21
CA ILE A 45 11.26 7.37 10.67
C ILE A 45 9.96 6.66 10.33
N VAL A 46 8.86 7.03 10.99
CA VAL A 46 7.50 6.58 10.62
C VAL A 46 6.91 7.60 9.64
N ARG A 47 6.78 7.19 8.38
CA ARG A 47 6.24 8.01 7.28
C ARG A 47 4.74 8.10 7.35
N ASP A 48 4.08 6.93 7.43
CA ASP A 48 2.62 6.83 7.37
C ASP A 48 2.10 5.64 8.18
N ALA A 49 0.79 5.65 8.44
CA ALA A 49 0.04 4.52 9.00
C ALA A 49 -1.26 4.35 8.22
N ARG A 50 -1.64 3.10 7.97
CA ARG A 50 -2.85 2.69 7.27
C ARG A 50 -3.55 1.60 8.08
N VAL A 51 -4.87 1.71 8.23
CA VAL A 51 -5.66 0.77 9.03
C VAL A 51 -6.52 -0.09 8.12
N ALA A 52 -6.20 -1.36 8.03
CA ALA A 52 -6.99 -2.40 7.38
C ALA A 52 -7.81 -3.18 8.42
N ARG A 53 -8.75 -4.02 7.97
CA ARG A 53 -9.60 -4.79 8.89
C ARG A 53 -8.82 -5.70 9.83
N PHE A 54 -7.76 -6.36 9.33
CA PHE A 54 -7.02 -7.37 10.09
C PHE A 54 -5.59 -6.98 10.46
N HIS A 55 -5.09 -5.86 9.93
CA HIS A 55 -3.74 -5.38 10.22
C HIS A 55 -3.67 -3.85 10.18
N ILE A 56 -2.64 -3.33 10.84
CA ILE A 56 -2.20 -1.94 10.74
C ILE A 56 -0.87 -1.96 9.99
N GLU A 57 -0.77 -1.15 8.94
CA GLU A 57 0.47 -0.96 8.19
C GLU A 57 1.19 0.30 8.67
N TYR A 58 2.50 0.19 8.92
CA TYR A 58 3.39 1.33 9.11
C TYR A 58 4.44 1.38 8.02
N ASP A 59 4.51 2.49 7.32
CA ASP A 59 5.60 2.80 6.39
C ASP A 59 6.75 3.39 7.19
N ILE A 60 7.84 2.63 7.34
CA ILE A 60 8.97 3.01 8.16
C ILE A 60 10.28 3.03 7.37
N THR A 61 11.19 3.89 7.79
CA THR A 61 12.58 3.89 7.33
C THR A 61 13.48 3.58 8.51
N LEU A 62 14.30 2.53 8.38
CA LEU A 62 15.27 2.12 9.38
C LEU A 62 16.47 3.08 9.40
N PRO A 63 17.19 3.20 10.54
CA PRO A 63 18.38 4.03 10.61
C PRO A 63 19.47 3.57 9.64
N PRO A 64 20.28 4.51 9.10
CA PRO A 64 21.26 4.20 8.07
C PRO A 64 22.49 3.44 8.58
N ASP A 65 22.64 3.30 9.88
CA ASP A 65 23.78 2.62 10.53
C ASP A 65 23.68 1.09 10.49
N GLY A 66 22.68 0.54 9.78
CA GLY A 66 22.44 -0.91 9.64
C GLY A 66 21.86 -1.59 10.87
N ARG A 67 21.61 -0.86 11.96
CA ARG A 67 20.96 -1.41 13.14
C ARG A 67 19.48 -1.64 12.87
N THR A 68 19.05 -2.90 12.97
CA THR A 68 17.64 -3.25 12.92
C THR A 68 17.15 -3.55 14.33
N PRO A 69 16.42 -2.63 14.97
CA PRO A 69 15.86 -2.89 16.29
C PRO A 69 14.85 -4.05 16.21
N ASN A 70 14.62 -4.70 17.35
CA ASN A 70 13.55 -5.71 17.43
C ASN A 70 12.19 -5.01 17.31
N LEU A 71 11.63 -5.04 16.10
CA LEU A 71 10.37 -4.33 15.75
C LEU A 71 9.18 -4.89 16.54
N ASP A 72 9.13 -6.19 16.80
CA ASP A 72 8.08 -6.81 17.61
C ASP A 72 8.08 -6.25 19.04
N LYS A 73 9.24 -6.20 19.67
CA LYS A 73 9.36 -5.62 21.00
C LYS A 73 9.06 -4.13 21.03
N LEU A 74 9.52 -3.40 20.00
CA LEU A 74 9.40 -1.95 19.92
C LEU A 74 7.93 -1.50 19.78
N PHE A 75 7.17 -2.17 18.91
CA PHE A 75 5.77 -1.81 18.63
C PHE A 75 4.74 -2.61 19.44
N LYS A 76 5.18 -3.43 20.41
CA LYS A 76 4.33 -4.31 21.22
C LYS A 76 3.15 -3.60 21.89
N GLU A 77 3.32 -2.34 22.28
CA GLU A 77 2.23 -1.54 22.89
C GLU A 77 1.14 -1.10 21.90
N ILE A 78 1.42 -1.15 20.58
CA ILE A 78 0.46 -0.82 19.54
C ILE A 78 -0.26 -2.08 19.06
N GLY A 79 0.48 -3.16 18.85
CA GLY A 79 -0.07 -4.41 18.37
C GLY A 79 1.01 -5.48 18.22
N THR A 80 0.58 -6.72 18.02
CA THR A 80 1.47 -7.84 17.76
C THR A 80 2.05 -7.77 16.36
N TYR A 81 3.37 -7.95 16.24
CA TYR A 81 4.03 -8.04 14.94
C TYR A 81 3.56 -9.26 14.13
N VAL A 82 3.15 -9.02 12.89
CA VAL A 82 2.68 -10.05 11.95
C VAL A 82 3.72 -10.31 10.86
N GLY A 83 4.49 -9.29 10.48
CA GLY A 83 5.48 -9.39 9.43
C GLY A 83 5.92 -8.04 8.89
N SER A 84 6.78 -8.07 7.89
CA SER A 84 7.19 -6.87 7.17
C SER A 84 7.42 -7.15 5.69
N TYR A 85 7.31 -6.12 4.89
CA TYR A 85 7.58 -6.13 3.45
C TYR A 85 8.66 -5.10 3.16
N GLN A 86 9.79 -5.53 2.58
CA GLN A 86 10.85 -4.62 2.17
C GLN A 86 10.51 -4.02 0.81
N VAL A 87 10.54 -2.69 0.73
CA VAL A 87 10.30 -1.94 -0.50
C VAL A 87 11.56 -1.98 -1.35
N ILE A 88 11.65 -2.97 -2.23
CA ILE A 88 12.75 -3.14 -3.19
C ILE A 88 12.19 -3.40 -4.58
N GLU A 89 12.86 -2.89 -5.60
CA GLU A 89 12.55 -3.28 -6.98
C GLU A 89 12.97 -4.73 -7.20
N LYS A 90 12.00 -5.62 -7.33
CA LYS A 90 12.23 -7.02 -7.72
C LYS A 90 11.92 -7.16 -9.21
N LYS A 91 12.91 -7.61 -10.00
CA LYS A 91 12.62 -8.09 -11.34
C LYS A 91 11.84 -9.39 -11.23
N ARG A 92 10.59 -9.37 -11.67
CA ARG A 92 9.70 -10.54 -11.72
C ARG A 92 9.05 -10.60 -13.09
N GLU A 93 8.61 -11.79 -13.46
CA GLU A 93 7.75 -11.96 -14.61
C GLU A 93 6.42 -11.20 -14.41
N LYS A 94 5.94 -10.60 -15.50
CA LYS A 94 4.74 -9.75 -15.48
C LYS A 94 3.52 -10.46 -14.88
N GLN A 95 3.28 -11.70 -15.29
CA GLN A 95 2.14 -12.49 -14.83
C GLN A 95 2.22 -12.81 -13.34
N GLU A 96 3.41 -13.12 -12.84
CA GLU A 96 3.65 -13.35 -11.41
C GLU A 96 3.40 -12.07 -10.60
N SER A 97 3.91 -10.93 -11.08
CA SER A 97 3.69 -9.63 -10.43
C SER A 97 2.22 -9.28 -10.33
N ILE A 98 1.44 -9.45 -11.40
CA ILE A 98 0.01 -9.16 -11.38
C ILE A 98 -0.74 -10.12 -10.43
N SER A 99 -0.40 -11.41 -10.44
CA SER A 99 -1.01 -12.39 -9.54
C SER A 99 -0.71 -12.07 -8.08
N GLU A 100 0.52 -11.66 -7.75
CA GLU A 100 0.88 -11.20 -6.41
C GLU A 100 0.12 -9.93 -6.04
N ALA A 101 0.03 -8.95 -6.94
CA ALA A 101 -0.70 -7.72 -6.69
C ALA A 101 -2.19 -7.98 -6.36
N VAL A 102 -2.84 -8.90 -7.08
CA VAL A 102 -4.22 -9.32 -6.79
C VAL A 102 -4.32 -9.98 -5.40
N ASN A 103 -3.37 -10.84 -5.05
CA ASN A 103 -3.38 -11.51 -3.75
C ASN A 103 -3.24 -10.49 -2.61
N VAL A 104 -2.24 -9.59 -2.66
CA VAL A 104 -2.03 -8.59 -1.62
C VAL A 104 -3.12 -7.53 -1.59
N PHE A 105 -3.76 -7.20 -2.74
CA PHE A 105 -4.96 -6.37 -2.79
C PHE A 105 -6.10 -7.02 -1.98
N ASN A 106 -6.34 -8.31 -2.20
CA ASN A 106 -7.40 -9.07 -1.52
C ASN A 106 -7.12 -9.28 -0.01
N GLU A 107 -5.89 -9.05 0.42
CA GLU A 107 -5.46 -8.95 1.82
C GLU A 107 -5.53 -7.51 2.37
N GLU A 108 -6.05 -6.55 1.60
CA GLU A 108 -6.14 -5.12 1.95
C GLU A 108 -4.77 -4.41 2.10
N LYS A 109 -3.71 -4.98 1.56
CA LYS A 109 -2.37 -4.38 1.45
C LYS A 109 -2.28 -3.51 0.19
N PHE A 110 -3.18 -2.52 0.09
CA PHE A 110 -3.40 -1.75 -1.14
C PHE A 110 -2.18 -0.97 -1.59
N TRP A 111 -1.36 -0.49 -0.65
CA TRP A 111 -0.14 0.21 -0.99
C TRP A 111 0.87 -0.72 -1.69
N ILE A 112 1.03 -1.96 -1.20
CA ILE A 112 1.92 -2.95 -1.83
C ILE A 112 1.39 -3.34 -3.20
N ALA A 113 0.08 -3.56 -3.35
CA ALA A 113 -0.54 -3.83 -4.64
C ALA A 113 -0.26 -2.71 -5.65
N HIS A 114 -0.37 -1.45 -5.22
CA HIS A 114 -0.02 -0.27 -6.01
C HIS A 114 1.42 -0.33 -6.52
N GLU A 115 2.41 -0.51 -5.63
CA GLU A 115 3.83 -0.54 -5.97
C GLU A 115 4.17 -1.68 -6.95
N ILE A 116 3.61 -2.89 -6.72
CA ILE A 116 3.82 -4.02 -7.61
C ILE A 116 3.25 -3.72 -9.00
N LEU A 117 2.02 -3.20 -9.09
CA LEU A 117 1.38 -2.87 -10.36
C LEU A 117 2.09 -1.72 -11.09
N GLU A 118 2.64 -0.74 -10.37
CA GLU A 118 3.40 0.36 -10.96
C GLU A 118 4.66 -0.14 -11.67
N SER A 119 5.34 -1.14 -11.13
CA SER A 119 6.49 -1.77 -11.79
C SER A 119 6.11 -2.41 -13.13
N VAL A 120 4.94 -3.04 -13.22
CA VAL A 120 4.38 -3.62 -14.45
C VAL A 120 3.93 -2.52 -15.42
N TRP A 121 3.25 -1.49 -14.90
CA TRP A 121 2.75 -0.35 -15.66
C TRP A 121 3.89 0.40 -16.37
N ASN A 122 5.03 0.55 -15.74
CA ASN A 122 6.20 1.21 -16.31
C ASN A 122 6.72 0.52 -17.58
N GLN A 123 6.50 -0.81 -17.72
CA GLN A 123 6.91 -1.62 -18.85
C GLN A 123 5.78 -1.81 -19.88
N SER A 124 4.54 -1.42 -19.55
CA SER A 124 3.35 -1.60 -20.38
C SER A 124 3.11 -0.44 -21.32
N LYS A 125 2.41 -0.66 -22.44
CA LYS A 125 2.08 0.34 -23.46
C LYS A 125 0.62 0.25 -23.89
N GLY A 126 0.12 1.30 -24.55
CA GLY A 126 -1.20 1.33 -25.17
C GLY A 126 -2.35 1.08 -24.18
N GLN A 127 -3.31 0.28 -24.58
CA GLN A 127 -4.51 -0.02 -23.79
C GLN A 127 -4.20 -0.69 -22.46
N GLU A 128 -3.22 -1.60 -22.44
CA GLU A 128 -2.80 -2.26 -21.21
C GLU A 128 -2.26 -1.27 -20.17
N ARG A 129 -1.46 -0.29 -20.59
CA ARG A 129 -0.96 0.76 -19.71
C ARG A 129 -2.12 1.58 -19.12
N ASN A 130 -3.16 1.83 -19.91
CA ASN A 130 -4.35 2.54 -19.43
C ASN A 130 -5.12 1.71 -18.41
N LEU A 131 -5.35 0.43 -18.69
CA LEU A 131 -6.02 -0.50 -17.80
C LEU A 131 -5.28 -0.60 -16.45
N LEU A 132 -3.99 -0.91 -16.47
CA LEU A 132 -3.16 -0.99 -15.25
C LEU A 132 -3.18 0.33 -14.46
N GLY A 133 -3.07 1.48 -15.16
CA GLY A 133 -3.17 2.78 -14.51
C GLY A 133 -4.53 3.02 -13.84
N GLY A 134 -5.62 2.43 -14.36
CA GLY A 134 -6.93 2.44 -13.73
C GLY A 134 -6.96 1.61 -12.45
N ILE A 135 -6.40 0.38 -12.48
CA ILE A 135 -6.32 -0.49 -11.30
C ILE A 135 -5.39 0.12 -10.22
N ILE A 136 -4.26 0.70 -10.61
CA ILE A 136 -3.35 1.42 -9.71
C ILE A 136 -4.07 2.57 -9.00
N LEU A 137 -4.90 3.33 -9.71
CA LEU A 137 -5.70 4.38 -9.08
C LEU A 137 -6.75 3.82 -8.11
N VAL A 138 -7.32 2.63 -8.36
CA VAL A 138 -8.19 1.97 -7.36
C VAL A 138 -7.41 1.66 -6.10
N CYS A 139 -6.20 1.06 -6.21
CA CYS A 139 -5.33 0.82 -5.07
C CYS A 139 -5.02 2.12 -4.30
N ALA A 140 -4.61 3.17 -5.02
CA ALA A 140 -4.30 4.47 -4.42
C ALA A 140 -5.50 5.09 -3.67
N GLY A 141 -6.70 5.00 -4.24
CA GLY A 141 -7.93 5.45 -3.57
C GLY A 141 -8.13 4.72 -2.24
N LEU A 142 -8.01 3.38 -2.24
CA LEU A 142 -8.21 2.57 -1.04
C LEU A 142 -7.10 2.78 0.01
N VAL A 143 -5.88 3.14 -0.40
CA VAL A 143 -4.81 3.60 0.52
C VAL A 143 -5.26 4.86 1.28
N HIS A 144 -5.88 5.82 0.58
CA HIS A 144 -6.41 7.04 1.23
C HIS A 144 -7.58 6.72 2.17
N TYR A 145 -8.45 5.78 1.80
CA TYR A 145 -9.50 5.30 2.69
C TYR A 145 -8.92 4.76 4.01
N GLN A 146 -7.89 3.91 3.95
CA GLN A 146 -7.22 3.36 5.14
C GLN A 146 -6.55 4.42 6.04
N LYS A 147 -6.44 5.65 5.56
CA LYS A 147 -5.89 6.81 6.28
C LYS A 147 -6.96 7.77 6.80
N ASN A 148 -8.24 7.41 6.68
CA ASN A 148 -9.39 8.27 6.97
C ASN A 148 -9.46 9.52 6.06
N GLU A 149 -9.07 9.37 4.80
CA GLU A 149 -9.10 10.41 3.78
C GLU A 149 -10.15 10.06 2.71
N GLU A 150 -11.42 9.89 3.13
CA GLU A 150 -12.48 9.34 2.27
C GLU A 150 -12.80 10.24 1.07
N ASP A 151 -12.80 11.55 1.23
CA ASP A 151 -13.02 12.49 0.11
C ASP A 151 -11.93 12.35 -0.96
N ILE A 152 -10.67 12.18 -0.55
CA ILE A 152 -9.55 11.95 -1.46
C ILE A 152 -9.72 10.59 -2.15
N CYS A 153 -10.11 9.55 -1.40
CA CYS A 153 -10.41 8.23 -1.95
C CYS A 153 -11.45 8.33 -3.06
N ILE A 154 -12.60 8.96 -2.82
CA ILE A 154 -13.68 9.14 -3.79
C ILE A 154 -13.18 9.88 -5.05
N SER A 155 -12.42 10.95 -4.87
CA SER A 155 -11.85 11.72 -5.98
C SER A 155 -10.92 10.86 -6.86
N ILE A 156 -10.06 10.04 -6.24
CA ILE A 156 -9.15 9.13 -6.94
C ILE A 156 -9.93 8.01 -7.65
N LEU A 157 -10.94 7.43 -6.99
CA LEU A 157 -11.80 6.40 -7.60
C LEU A 157 -12.57 6.94 -8.81
N ALA A 158 -12.99 8.20 -8.81
CA ALA A 158 -13.61 8.83 -9.98
C ALA A 158 -12.63 8.90 -11.17
N ARG A 159 -11.36 9.19 -10.92
CA ARG A 159 -10.31 9.14 -11.94
C ARG A 159 -10.04 7.71 -12.42
N ALA A 160 -10.04 6.75 -11.52
CA ALA A 160 -9.90 5.32 -11.84
C ALA A 160 -11.03 4.87 -12.78
N PHE A 161 -12.27 5.21 -12.45
CA PHE A 161 -13.44 4.87 -13.27
C PHE A 161 -13.34 5.41 -14.70
N LYS A 162 -12.95 6.67 -14.86
CA LYS A 162 -12.70 7.28 -16.18
C LYS A 162 -11.60 6.55 -16.95
N LYS A 163 -10.52 6.15 -16.26
CA LYS A 163 -9.38 5.49 -16.90
C LYS A 163 -9.68 4.05 -17.31
N LEU A 164 -10.62 3.38 -16.62
CA LEU A 164 -11.09 2.02 -16.94
C LEU A 164 -12.22 2.01 -17.98
N ALA A 165 -12.73 3.15 -18.45
CA ALA A 165 -13.92 3.25 -19.28
C ALA A 165 -13.86 2.35 -20.53
N ASP A 166 -12.73 2.37 -21.25
CA ASP A 166 -12.52 1.63 -22.51
C ASP A 166 -12.01 0.20 -22.30
N SER A 167 -11.97 -0.28 -21.05
CA SER A 167 -11.50 -1.62 -20.69
C SER A 167 -12.69 -2.51 -20.30
N SER A 168 -12.64 -3.80 -20.66
CA SER A 168 -13.68 -4.80 -20.32
C SER A 168 -13.11 -6.22 -20.26
N GLY A 169 -13.93 -7.16 -19.78
CA GLY A 169 -13.57 -8.57 -19.68
C GLY A 169 -12.65 -8.87 -18.51
N VAL A 170 -11.87 -9.94 -18.64
CA VAL A 170 -10.98 -10.43 -17.57
C VAL A 170 -9.52 -10.14 -17.93
N TYR A 171 -8.81 -9.50 -17.02
CA TYR A 171 -7.38 -9.25 -17.12
C TYR A 171 -6.65 -9.94 -15.95
N HIS A 172 -5.88 -10.99 -16.23
CA HIS A 172 -5.12 -11.75 -15.22
C HIS A 172 -5.92 -12.05 -13.94
N ARG A 173 -7.11 -12.66 -14.07
CA ARG A 173 -8.05 -12.98 -12.98
C ARG A 173 -8.84 -11.80 -12.41
N VAL A 174 -8.57 -10.57 -12.81
CA VAL A 174 -9.37 -9.40 -12.42
C VAL A 174 -10.53 -9.23 -13.41
N ASP A 175 -11.75 -9.31 -12.93
CA ASP A 175 -12.97 -8.99 -13.70
C ASP A 175 -13.13 -7.46 -13.73
N ILE A 176 -12.78 -6.86 -14.88
CA ILE A 176 -12.75 -5.42 -15.07
C ILE A 176 -14.17 -4.83 -15.07
N ASP A 177 -15.14 -5.56 -15.58
CA ASP A 177 -16.52 -5.07 -15.62
C ASP A 177 -17.13 -5.04 -14.22
N ARG A 178 -16.86 -6.08 -13.42
CA ARG A 178 -17.21 -6.09 -12.00
C ARG A 178 -16.49 -5.00 -11.21
N LEU A 179 -15.20 -4.79 -11.46
CA LEU A 179 -14.44 -3.72 -10.81
C LEU A 179 -15.04 -2.34 -11.10
N LYS A 180 -15.35 -2.06 -12.37
CA LYS A 180 -16.05 -0.82 -12.78
C LYS A 180 -17.40 -0.67 -12.05
N GLN A 181 -18.18 -1.75 -11.98
CA GLN A 181 -19.48 -1.73 -11.30
C GLN A 181 -19.35 -1.38 -9.82
N ILE A 182 -18.36 -1.98 -9.12
CA ILE A 182 -18.11 -1.70 -7.70
C ILE A 182 -17.72 -0.24 -7.52
N VAL A 183 -16.73 0.25 -8.30
CA VAL A 183 -16.29 1.65 -8.23
C VAL A 183 -17.46 2.61 -8.53
N CYS A 184 -18.27 2.34 -9.54
CA CYS A 184 -19.45 3.13 -9.85
C CYS A 184 -20.44 3.20 -8.66
N ASN A 185 -20.67 2.09 -7.98
CA ASN A 185 -21.56 2.04 -6.83
C ASN A 185 -21.02 2.86 -5.65
N ILE A 186 -19.71 2.78 -5.37
CA ILE A 186 -19.03 3.61 -4.36
C ILE A 186 -19.23 5.10 -4.69
N LEU A 187 -18.97 5.50 -5.95
CA LEU A 187 -19.12 6.89 -6.39
C LEU A 187 -20.55 7.41 -6.25
N LYS A 188 -21.56 6.59 -6.62
CA LYS A 188 -22.98 6.95 -6.50
C LYS A 188 -23.45 7.14 -5.06
N ARG A 189 -22.90 6.34 -4.14
CA ARG A 189 -23.28 6.38 -2.72
C ARG A 189 -22.42 7.33 -1.90
N SER A 190 -21.29 7.79 -2.44
CA SER A 190 -20.24 8.53 -1.74
C SER A 190 -19.84 7.83 -0.43
N LYS A 191 -19.80 6.48 -0.47
CA LYS A 191 -19.44 5.63 0.67
C LYS A 191 -18.54 4.49 0.21
N VAL A 192 -17.39 4.37 0.84
CA VAL A 192 -16.42 3.32 0.53
C VAL A 192 -16.80 2.03 1.23
N GLU A 193 -16.91 0.95 0.46
CA GLU A 193 -17.03 -0.42 0.95
C GLU A 193 -15.84 -1.21 0.42
N LEU A 194 -15.09 -1.89 1.29
CA LEU A 194 -13.94 -2.70 0.89
C LEU A 194 -14.40 -3.95 0.13
N PHE A 195 -13.65 -4.31 -0.91
CA PHE A 195 -13.98 -5.40 -1.83
C PHE A 195 -12.74 -6.18 -2.25
N LYS A 196 -12.95 -7.31 -2.93
CA LYS A 196 -11.90 -8.13 -3.56
C LYS A 196 -12.03 -8.07 -5.08
N ILE A 197 -10.90 -8.21 -5.77
CA ILE A 197 -10.80 -8.22 -7.23
C ILE A 197 -10.37 -9.59 -7.77
#